data_b80f81f74e2cb0d236469059c361eee0
#
_entry.id   b80f81f74e2cb0d236469059c361eee0
#
_cell.length_a   1.000
_cell.length_b   1.000
_cell.length_c   1.000
_cell.angle_alpha   90.00
_cell.angle_beta   90.00
_cell.angle_gamma   90.00
#
_symmetry.space_group_name_H-M   'P 1'
#
loop_
_entity.id
_entity.type
_entity.pdbx_description
1 polymer ?
#
loop_
_entity_poly.entity_id
_entity_poly.type
_entity_poly.pdbx_seq_one_letter_code
_entity_poly.pdbx_strand_id
1 'polypeptide(L)'
;GLELTIKKGELMAVIGKSGSGKSTLLNMIGGLERPTAGKLYVDGKDLFAMTDKELVEYRKHTVGFVWQKNSRNLLPYMTALENVQVPMYFDKDNKADREKKAYDLLCKVGLKEKVNSYPSQMSGGEQQRVAIAIALANDPKILLADEPTGAVDSKTSDMIQDLFRKLNEELGITVIIVTHD
;
A
#
# COMPACT_ATOMS: atom_id res chain seq x y z
N GLY A 1 -0.91 -25.27 -9.71
CA GLY A 1 -1.74 -24.34 -8.97
C GLY A 1 -1.04 -23.80 -7.73
N LEU A 2 -1.38 -22.58 -7.34
CA LEU A 2 -0.86 -21.98 -6.11
C LEU A 2 -1.87 -22.18 -4.99
N GLU A 3 -1.39 -22.68 -3.86
CA GLU A 3 -2.16 -22.78 -2.62
C GLU A 3 -1.41 -22.00 -1.54
N LEU A 4 -2.05 -20.97 -0.99
CA LEU A 4 -1.40 -20.05 -0.07
C LEU A 4 -2.40 -19.61 1.01
N THR A 5 -1.96 -19.65 2.26
CA THR A 5 -2.73 -19.14 3.41
C THR A 5 -1.89 -18.10 4.13
N ILE A 6 -2.47 -16.91 4.33
CA ILE A 6 -1.84 -15.81 5.05
C ILE A 6 -2.68 -15.48 6.27
N LYS A 7 -2.06 -15.53 7.45
CA LYS A 7 -2.75 -15.25 8.71
C LYS A 7 -2.87 -13.74 8.94
N LYS A 8 -3.95 -13.34 9.60
CA LYS A 8 -4.15 -11.96 10.01
C LYS A 8 -2.96 -11.46 10.84
N GLY A 9 -2.44 -10.30 10.48
CA GLY A 9 -1.29 -9.68 11.16
C GLY A 9 0.07 -10.23 10.74
N GLU A 10 0.12 -11.11 9.74
CA GLU A 10 1.37 -11.67 9.22
C GLU A 10 2.09 -10.65 8.31
N LEU A 11 3.41 -10.67 8.35
CA LEU A 11 4.26 -10.00 7.38
C LEU A 11 4.86 -11.07 6.46
N MET A 12 4.44 -11.08 5.20
CA MET A 12 4.85 -12.10 4.23
C MET A 12 5.58 -11.47 3.03
N ALA A 13 6.72 -12.05 2.68
CA ALA A 13 7.42 -11.74 1.45
C ALA A 13 7.23 -12.87 0.43
N VAL A 14 6.79 -12.55 -0.77
CA VAL A 14 6.69 -13.47 -1.88
C VAL A 14 7.85 -13.18 -2.83
N ILE A 15 8.78 -14.13 -2.93
CA ILE A 15 10.01 -13.98 -3.69
C ILE A 15 9.95 -14.84 -4.94
N GLY A 16 10.35 -14.30 -6.06
CA GLY A 16 10.42 -15.04 -7.31
C GLY A 16 10.92 -14.17 -8.46
N LYS A 17 11.34 -14.82 -9.52
CA LYS A 17 11.84 -14.11 -10.71
C LYS A 17 10.75 -13.27 -11.36
N SER A 18 11.16 -12.22 -12.07
CA SER A 18 10.28 -11.43 -12.93
C SER A 18 9.49 -12.35 -13.88
N GLY A 19 8.18 -12.07 -14.03
CA GLY A 19 7.31 -12.90 -14.88
C GLY A 19 6.80 -14.20 -14.23
N SER A 20 7.06 -14.44 -12.95
CA SER A 20 6.58 -15.63 -12.24
C SER A 20 5.14 -15.52 -11.71
N GLY A 21 4.45 -14.41 -12.00
CA GLY A 21 3.06 -14.18 -11.57
C GLY A 21 2.89 -13.51 -10.22
N LYS A 22 3.95 -12.96 -9.63
CA LYS A 22 3.89 -12.25 -8.33
C LYS A 22 2.97 -11.05 -8.37
N SER A 23 3.13 -10.17 -9.37
CA SER A 23 2.28 -8.98 -9.53
C SER A 23 0.83 -9.37 -9.81
N THR A 24 0.60 -10.43 -10.57
CA THR A 24 -0.75 -10.95 -10.83
C THR A 24 -1.40 -11.43 -9.53
N LEU A 25 -0.66 -12.17 -8.69
CA LEU A 25 -1.15 -12.59 -7.39
C LEU A 25 -1.55 -11.38 -6.53
N LEU A 26 -0.70 -10.37 -6.50
CA LEU A 26 -0.95 -9.15 -5.73
C LEU A 26 -2.18 -8.40 -6.25
N ASN A 27 -2.34 -8.30 -7.56
CA ASN A 27 -3.49 -7.66 -8.18
C ASN A 27 -4.79 -8.41 -7.86
N MET A 28 -4.76 -9.74 -7.79
CA MET A 28 -5.92 -10.53 -7.39
C MET A 28 -6.29 -10.29 -5.93
N ILE A 29 -5.32 -10.30 -5.03
CA ILE A 29 -5.55 -10.00 -3.60
C ILE A 29 -6.06 -8.56 -3.43
N GLY A 30 -5.56 -7.64 -4.24
CA GLY A 30 -6.00 -6.24 -4.25
C GLY A 30 -7.36 -6.00 -4.88
N GLY A 31 -7.99 -7.01 -5.44
CA GLY A 31 -9.29 -6.87 -6.11
C GLY A 31 -9.23 -6.18 -7.47
N LEU A 32 -8.06 -6.10 -8.09
CA LEU A 32 -7.83 -5.44 -9.38
C LEU A 32 -7.98 -6.37 -10.58
N GLU A 33 -7.79 -7.66 -10.37
CA GLU A 33 -7.90 -8.70 -11.40
C GLU A 33 -8.69 -9.89 -10.86
N ARG A 34 -9.43 -10.53 -11.75
CA ARG A 34 -10.09 -11.81 -11.46
C ARG A 34 -9.35 -12.93 -12.18
N PRO A 35 -9.11 -14.08 -11.52
CA PRO A 35 -8.48 -15.22 -12.19
C PRO A 35 -9.46 -15.90 -13.14
N THR A 36 -8.92 -16.68 -14.06
CA THR A 36 -9.72 -17.56 -14.92
C THR A 36 -10.29 -18.75 -14.17
N ALA A 37 -9.64 -19.16 -13.07
CA ALA A 37 -10.07 -20.26 -12.22
C ALA A 37 -9.44 -20.10 -10.82
N GLY A 38 -10.04 -20.76 -9.83
CA GLY A 38 -9.55 -20.78 -8.46
C GLY A 38 -10.48 -20.04 -7.50
N LYS A 39 -10.02 -19.98 -6.25
CA LYS A 39 -10.77 -19.35 -5.14
C LYS A 39 -9.83 -18.43 -4.36
N LEU A 40 -10.38 -17.32 -3.89
CA LEU A 40 -9.66 -16.40 -3.01
C LEU A 40 -10.61 -15.90 -1.93
N TYR A 41 -10.28 -16.21 -0.69
CA TYR A 41 -11.01 -15.71 0.48
C TYR A 41 -10.16 -14.70 1.23
N VAL A 42 -10.77 -13.57 1.56
CA VAL A 42 -10.15 -12.54 2.41
C VAL A 42 -11.12 -12.27 3.56
N ASP A 43 -10.64 -12.47 4.78
CA ASP A 43 -11.45 -12.31 6.00
C ASP A 43 -12.77 -13.12 5.92
N GLY A 44 -12.67 -14.35 5.41
CA GLY A 44 -13.81 -15.26 5.25
C GLY A 44 -14.74 -14.97 4.09
N LYS A 45 -14.49 -13.93 3.29
CA LYS A 45 -15.32 -13.54 2.15
C LYS A 45 -14.68 -13.97 0.84
N ASP A 46 -15.50 -14.54 -0.05
CA ASP A 46 -15.07 -14.92 -1.41
C ASP A 46 -14.93 -13.67 -2.28
N LEU A 47 -13.69 -13.27 -2.52
CA LEU A 47 -13.38 -12.06 -3.28
C LEU A 47 -13.89 -12.15 -4.72
N PHE A 48 -13.84 -13.33 -5.32
CA PHE A 48 -14.26 -13.52 -6.70
C PHE A 48 -15.78 -13.55 -6.90
N ALA A 49 -16.54 -13.71 -5.81
CA ALA A 49 -18.00 -13.63 -5.82
C ALA A 49 -18.52 -12.22 -5.51
N MET A 50 -17.64 -11.27 -5.23
CA MET A 50 -18.04 -9.89 -4.94
C MET A 50 -18.59 -9.19 -6.19
N THR A 51 -19.61 -8.36 -5.97
CA THR A 51 -20.11 -7.42 -6.99
C THR A 51 -19.09 -6.31 -7.23
N ASP A 52 -19.22 -5.57 -8.32
CA ASP A 52 -18.32 -4.43 -8.60
C ASP A 52 -18.38 -3.38 -7.49
N LYS A 53 -19.57 -3.15 -6.92
CA LYS A 53 -19.74 -2.22 -5.79
C LYS A 53 -19.01 -2.72 -4.54
N GLU A 54 -19.10 -3.99 -4.23
CA GLU A 54 -18.40 -4.61 -3.10
C GLU A 54 -16.88 -4.55 -3.30
N LEU A 55 -16.38 -4.76 -4.51
CA LEU A 55 -14.95 -4.63 -4.84
C LEU A 55 -14.46 -3.19 -4.70
N VAL A 56 -15.26 -2.19 -5.04
CA VAL A 56 -14.91 -0.78 -4.84
C VAL A 56 -14.70 -0.50 -3.34
N GLU A 57 -15.64 -0.94 -2.50
CA GLU A 57 -15.51 -0.79 -1.04
C GLU A 57 -14.32 -1.58 -0.49
N TYR A 58 -14.08 -2.78 -0.99
CA TYR A 58 -12.94 -3.60 -0.60
C TYR A 58 -11.61 -2.88 -0.89
N ARG A 59 -11.42 -2.38 -2.10
CA ARG A 59 -10.20 -1.64 -2.49
C ARG A 59 -10.04 -0.34 -1.70
N LYS A 60 -11.13 0.29 -1.32
CA LYS A 60 -11.12 1.57 -0.61
C LYS A 60 -10.79 1.41 0.87
N HIS A 61 -11.38 0.41 1.54
CA HIS A 61 -11.35 0.29 3.00
C HIS A 61 -10.59 -0.92 3.54
N THR A 62 -10.34 -1.94 2.74
CA THR A 62 -9.68 -3.15 3.22
C THR A 62 -8.22 -3.22 2.80
N VAL A 63 -7.88 -2.71 1.63
CA VAL A 63 -6.56 -2.86 1.02
C VAL A 63 -5.91 -1.51 0.78
N GLY A 64 -4.63 -1.38 1.17
CA GLY A 64 -3.75 -0.31 0.71
C GLY A 64 -2.73 -0.90 -0.25
N PHE A 65 -2.43 -0.19 -1.34
CA PHE A 65 -1.52 -0.69 -2.36
C PHE A 65 -0.35 0.28 -2.60
N VAL A 66 0.87 -0.25 -2.54
CA VAL A 66 2.10 0.49 -2.85
C VAL A 66 2.70 -0.07 -4.14
N TRP A 67 2.72 0.75 -5.19
CA TRP A 67 3.23 0.38 -6.50
C TRP A 67 4.74 0.54 -6.60
N GLN A 68 5.38 -0.26 -7.45
CA GLN A 68 6.80 -0.16 -7.74
C GLN A 68 7.19 1.21 -8.31
N LYS A 69 6.39 1.74 -9.22
CA LYS A 69 6.66 3.02 -9.88
C LYS A 69 6.06 4.17 -9.06
N ASN A 70 6.90 5.05 -8.57
CA ASN A 70 6.48 6.24 -7.81
C ASN A 70 5.47 7.10 -8.57
N SER A 71 5.58 7.19 -9.89
CA SER A 71 4.64 7.94 -10.74
C SER A 71 3.19 7.44 -10.67
N ARG A 72 2.97 6.21 -10.20
CA ARG A 72 1.63 5.67 -9.98
C ARG A 72 1.09 5.97 -8.59
N ASN A 73 1.97 6.37 -7.68
CA ASN A 73 1.62 6.56 -6.27
C ASN A 73 1.30 8.01 -5.94
N LEU A 74 2.00 8.97 -6.56
CA LEU A 74 1.95 10.38 -6.20
C LEU A 74 1.50 11.26 -7.37
N LEU A 75 0.71 12.27 -7.04
CA LEU A 75 0.32 13.33 -7.96
C LEU A 75 1.39 14.45 -7.90
N PRO A 76 2.08 14.76 -9.00
CA PRO A 76 3.27 15.62 -8.98
C PRO A 76 2.97 17.09 -8.65
N TYR A 77 1.73 17.52 -8.82
CA TYR A 77 1.28 18.90 -8.57
C TYR A 77 0.70 19.10 -7.18
N MET A 78 0.75 18.08 -6.33
CA MET A 78 0.30 18.14 -4.93
C MET A 78 1.47 17.94 -3.98
N THR A 79 1.41 18.58 -2.81
CA THR A 79 2.36 18.34 -1.72
C THR A 79 2.19 16.92 -1.14
N ALA A 80 3.13 16.50 -0.30
CA ALA A 80 2.99 15.23 0.42
C ALA A 80 1.70 15.19 1.23
N LEU A 81 1.40 16.26 1.97
CA LEU A 81 0.19 16.37 2.79
C LEU A 81 -1.09 16.26 1.94
N GLU A 82 -1.12 16.93 0.80
CA GLU A 82 -2.25 16.85 -0.12
C GLU A 82 -2.40 15.47 -0.75
N ASN A 83 -1.28 14.84 -1.15
CA ASN A 83 -1.28 13.51 -1.71
C ASN A 83 -1.90 12.47 -0.76
N VAL A 84 -1.52 12.50 0.51
CA VAL A 84 -2.02 11.54 1.50
C VAL A 84 -3.52 11.72 1.75
N GLN A 85 -4.05 12.92 1.56
CA GLN A 85 -5.48 13.19 1.72
C GLN A 85 -6.35 12.69 0.57
N VAL A 86 -5.79 12.47 -0.62
CA VAL A 86 -6.57 12.12 -1.82
C VAL A 86 -7.52 10.93 -1.59
N PRO A 87 -7.09 9.79 -1.03
CA PRO A 87 -8.00 8.68 -0.76
C PRO A 87 -9.11 9.01 0.24
N MET A 88 -8.92 10.02 1.07
CA MET A 88 -9.87 10.39 2.14
C MET A 88 -11.03 11.24 1.63
N TYR A 89 -10.93 11.85 0.45
CA TYR A 89 -11.99 12.72 -0.08
C TYR A 89 -13.30 11.99 -0.37
N PHE A 90 -13.24 10.69 -0.53
CA PHE A 90 -14.41 9.85 -0.80
C PHE A 90 -15.15 9.46 0.48
N ASP A 91 -14.57 9.73 1.63
CA ASP A 91 -15.19 9.51 2.93
C ASP A 91 -15.76 10.83 3.47
N LYS A 92 -16.62 10.73 4.48
CA LYS A 92 -17.35 11.87 5.05
C LYS A 92 -16.53 12.72 6.03
N ASP A 93 -15.22 12.51 6.07
CA ASP A 93 -14.36 13.26 6.99
C ASP A 93 -14.28 14.73 6.59
N ASN A 94 -14.26 15.62 7.59
CA ASN A 94 -14.07 17.03 7.31
C ASN A 94 -12.60 17.35 7.02
N LYS A 95 -12.36 18.53 6.45
CA LYS A 95 -11.03 18.96 6.02
C LYS A 95 -9.99 18.93 7.16
N ALA A 96 -10.36 19.40 8.35
CA ALA A 96 -9.43 19.44 9.48
C ALA A 96 -9.02 18.03 9.92
N ASP A 97 -9.94 17.09 9.96
CA ASP A 97 -9.67 15.69 10.31
C ASP A 97 -8.78 15.02 9.25
N ARG A 98 -9.03 15.27 7.96
CA ARG A 98 -8.19 14.75 6.87
C ARG A 98 -6.76 15.26 6.97
N GLU A 99 -6.57 16.55 7.18
CA GLU A 99 -5.24 17.17 7.30
C GLU A 99 -4.48 16.61 8.51
N LYS A 100 -5.15 16.48 9.64
CA LYS A 100 -4.55 15.92 10.85
C LYS A 100 -4.12 14.48 10.65
N LYS A 101 -4.98 13.65 10.07
CA LYS A 101 -4.69 12.24 9.80
C LYS A 101 -3.53 12.11 8.82
N ALA A 102 -3.53 12.90 7.75
CA ALA A 102 -2.45 12.90 6.77
C ALA A 102 -1.11 13.32 7.40
N TYR A 103 -1.12 14.35 8.22
CA TYR A 103 0.07 14.78 8.96
C TYR A 103 0.60 13.68 9.87
N ASP A 104 -0.27 13.05 10.65
CA ASP A 104 0.10 11.98 11.57
C ASP A 104 0.71 10.79 10.82
N LEU A 105 0.15 10.43 9.66
CA LEU A 105 0.67 9.36 8.81
C LEU A 105 2.05 9.72 8.24
N LEU A 106 2.25 10.96 7.81
CA LEU A 106 3.56 11.42 7.33
C LEU A 106 4.60 11.42 8.44
N CYS A 107 4.23 11.79 9.66
CA CYS A 107 5.12 11.65 10.82
C CYS A 107 5.49 10.19 11.07
N LYS A 108 4.52 9.28 10.95
CA LYS A 108 4.71 7.84 11.16
C LYS A 108 5.71 7.25 10.17
N VAL A 109 5.72 7.71 8.93
CA VAL A 109 6.70 7.25 7.93
C VAL A 109 7.99 8.07 7.92
N GLY A 110 8.18 8.97 8.88
CA GLY A 110 9.43 9.73 9.05
C GLY A 110 9.56 10.95 8.14
N LEU A 111 8.45 11.54 7.70
CA LEU A 111 8.44 12.67 6.76
C LEU A 111 7.85 13.96 7.34
N LYS A 112 7.92 14.14 8.65
CA LYS A 112 7.42 15.35 9.32
C LYS A 112 7.93 16.64 8.68
N GLU A 113 9.20 16.68 8.30
CA GLU A 113 9.84 17.88 7.71
C GLU A 113 9.53 18.07 6.22
N LYS A 114 8.82 17.12 5.60
CA LYS A 114 8.54 17.11 4.16
C LYS A 114 7.05 17.23 3.82
N VAL A 115 6.21 17.54 4.79
CA VAL A 115 4.76 17.56 4.60
C VAL A 115 4.30 18.55 3.52
N ASN A 116 5.01 19.65 3.35
CA ASN A 116 4.71 20.67 2.35
C ASN A 116 5.59 20.58 1.09
N SER A 117 6.37 19.50 0.95
CA SER A 117 7.22 19.29 -0.22
C SER A 117 6.44 18.64 -1.35
N TYR A 118 6.78 19.02 -2.59
CA TYR A 118 6.28 18.37 -3.80
C TYR A 118 7.14 17.15 -4.13
N PRO A 119 6.60 16.16 -4.89
CA PRO A 119 7.38 14.99 -5.28
C PRO A 119 8.73 15.32 -5.92
N SER A 120 8.81 16.35 -6.75
CA SER A 120 10.06 16.79 -7.38
C SER A 120 11.13 17.26 -6.39
N GLN A 121 10.74 17.57 -5.16
CA GLN A 121 11.63 18.02 -4.08
C GLN A 121 12.04 16.89 -3.14
N MET A 122 11.63 15.67 -3.43
CA MET A 122 11.85 14.49 -2.59
C MET A 122 12.73 13.46 -3.29
N SER A 123 13.54 12.74 -2.51
CA SER A 123 14.26 11.57 -2.99
C SER A 123 13.31 10.44 -3.35
N GLY A 124 13.79 9.44 -4.09
CA GLY A 124 12.99 8.24 -4.43
C GLY A 124 12.49 7.53 -3.18
N GLY A 125 13.31 7.40 -2.15
CA GLY A 125 12.91 6.78 -0.88
C GLY A 125 11.88 7.61 -0.11
N GLU A 126 11.99 8.93 -0.15
CA GLU A 126 11.00 9.82 0.46
C GLU A 126 9.66 9.73 -0.28
N GLN A 127 9.68 9.72 -1.61
CA GLN A 127 8.47 9.50 -2.41
C GLN A 127 7.81 8.16 -2.10
N GLN A 128 8.62 7.11 -1.94
CA GLN A 128 8.10 5.79 -1.60
C GLN A 128 7.45 5.77 -0.21
N ARG A 129 8.01 6.49 0.75
CA ARG A 129 7.40 6.63 2.08
C ARG A 129 6.10 7.43 2.04
N VAL A 130 5.98 8.43 1.18
CA VAL A 130 4.69 9.11 0.93
C VAL A 130 3.68 8.11 0.36
N ALA A 131 4.10 7.28 -0.59
CA ALA A 131 3.24 6.23 -1.16
C ALA A 131 2.71 5.27 -0.10
N ILE A 132 3.53 4.89 0.87
CA ILE A 132 3.12 4.06 2.00
C ILE A 132 2.08 4.79 2.85
N ALA A 133 2.29 6.08 3.14
CA ALA A 133 1.32 6.89 3.88
C ALA A 133 -0.03 7.00 3.14
N ILE A 134 -0.01 7.17 1.82
CA ILE A 134 -1.22 7.17 0.99
C ILE A 134 -1.96 5.84 1.12
N ALA A 135 -1.25 4.72 1.06
CA ALA A 135 -1.83 3.40 1.19
C ALA A 135 -2.48 3.17 2.55
N LEU A 136 -2.01 3.85 3.60
CA LEU A 136 -2.55 3.76 4.96
C LEU A 136 -3.71 4.72 5.23
N ALA A 137 -4.04 5.60 4.29
CA ALA A 137 -4.97 6.72 4.52
C ALA A 137 -6.36 6.30 4.99
N ASN A 138 -6.88 5.19 4.50
CA ASN A 138 -8.21 4.69 4.83
C ASN A 138 -8.18 3.50 5.82
N ASP A 139 -7.14 3.41 6.64
CA ASP A 139 -6.97 2.39 7.69
C ASP A 139 -7.15 0.97 7.14
N PRO A 140 -6.36 0.55 6.15
CA PRO A 140 -6.52 -0.78 5.54
C PRO A 140 -6.18 -1.88 6.54
N LYS A 141 -6.78 -3.05 6.33
CA LYS A 141 -6.44 -4.27 7.08
C LYS A 141 -5.25 -4.99 6.45
N ILE A 142 -5.03 -4.78 5.16
CA ILE A 142 -3.99 -5.42 4.36
C ILE A 142 -3.23 -4.36 3.59
N LEU A 143 -1.92 -4.39 3.68
CA LEU A 143 -1.02 -3.55 2.89
C LEU A 143 -0.29 -4.42 1.87
N LEU A 144 -0.48 -4.12 0.60
CA LEU A 144 0.15 -4.82 -0.52
C LEU A 144 1.24 -3.94 -1.12
N ALA A 145 2.42 -4.50 -1.34
CA ALA A 145 3.54 -3.76 -1.91
C ALA A 145 4.18 -4.56 -3.05
N ASP A 146 4.24 -3.95 -4.22
CA ASP A 146 4.83 -4.53 -5.42
C ASP A 146 6.22 -3.92 -5.65
N GLU A 147 7.27 -4.71 -5.39
CA GLU A 147 8.67 -4.29 -5.53
C GLU A 147 8.95 -2.92 -4.88
N PRO A 148 8.60 -2.73 -3.59
CA PRO A 148 8.63 -1.39 -2.98
C PRO A 148 10.03 -0.79 -2.85
N THR A 149 11.06 -1.60 -3.00
CA THR A 149 12.48 -1.18 -2.91
C THR A 149 13.21 -1.28 -4.24
N GLY A 150 12.51 -1.56 -5.34
CA GLY A 150 13.13 -1.82 -6.63
C GLY A 150 13.84 -0.63 -7.28
N ALA A 151 13.56 0.59 -6.86
CA ALA A 151 14.10 1.81 -7.46
C ALA A 151 14.94 2.65 -6.49
N VAL A 152 15.38 2.07 -5.35
CA VAL A 152 16.14 2.78 -4.32
C VAL A 152 17.46 2.05 -4.01
N ASP A 153 18.42 2.78 -3.41
CA ASP A 153 19.70 2.19 -3.00
C ASP A 153 19.51 1.23 -1.81
N SER A 154 20.55 0.47 -1.48
CA SER A 154 20.48 -0.55 -0.44
C SER A 154 20.18 0.01 0.96
N LYS A 155 20.74 1.16 1.31
CA LYS A 155 20.46 1.82 2.59
C LYS A 155 19.01 2.26 2.71
N THR A 156 18.48 2.87 1.67
CA THR A 156 17.07 3.28 1.59
C THR A 156 16.15 2.07 1.56
N SER A 157 16.55 1.01 0.87
CA SER A 157 15.83 -0.26 0.85
C SER A 157 15.66 -0.82 2.26
N ASP A 158 16.73 -0.86 3.05
CA ASP A 158 16.69 -1.33 4.43
C ASP A 158 15.75 -0.47 5.29
N MET A 159 15.78 0.84 5.12
CA MET A 159 14.88 1.76 5.83
C MET A 159 13.41 1.50 5.50
N ILE A 160 13.10 1.24 4.24
CA ILE A 160 11.73 0.94 3.80
C ILE A 160 11.27 -0.42 4.33
N GLN A 161 12.14 -1.44 4.31
CA GLN A 161 11.83 -2.74 4.88
C GLN A 161 11.57 -2.65 6.39
N ASP A 162 12.39 -1.90 7.11
CA ASP A 162 12.19 -1.66 8.55
C ASP A 162 10.88 -0.92 8.81
N LEU A 163 10.50 0.00 7.95
CA LEU A 163 9.22 0.70 8.04
C LEU A 163 8.04 -0.26 7.90
N PHE A 164 8.07 -1.19 6.95
CA PHE A 164 7.02 -2.21 6.82
C PHE A 164 6.92 -3.08 8.06
N ARG A 165 8.04 -3.50 8.65
CA ARG A 165 8.03 -4.26 9.90
C ARG A 165 7.40 -3.48 11.04
N LYS A 166 7.79 -2.21 11.17
CA LYS A 166 7.26 -1.31 12.20
C LYS A 166 5.74 -1.15 12.05
N LEU A 167 5.25 -0.92 10.84
CA LEU A 167 3.82 -0.77 10.57
C LEU A 167 3.06 -2.06 10.88
N ASN A 168 3.61 -3.21 10.49
CA ASN A 168 3.02 -4.51 10.82
C ASN A 168 2.91 -4.71 12.34
N GLU A 169 3.97 -4.43 13.08
CA GLU A 169 4.01 -4.61 14.54
C GLU A 169 3.12 -3.60 15.27
N GLU A 170 3.19 -2.32 14.92
CA GLU A 170 2.46 -1.25 15.62
C GLU A 170 0.98 -1.20 15.27
N LEU A 171 0.62 -1.41 14.01
CA LEU A 171 -0.76 -1.31 13.54
C LEU A 171 -1.49 -2.64 13.48
N GLY A 172 -0.76 -3.75 13.59
CA GLY A 172 -1.35 -5.08 13.51
C GLY A 172 -1.90 -5.45 12.12
N ILE A 173 -1.56 -4.68 11.09
CA ILE A 173 -2.02 -4.93 9.71
C ILE A 173 -1.25 -6.09 9.08
N THR A 174 -1.92 -6.83 8.21
CA THR A 174 -1.28 -7.84 7.36
C THR A 174 -0.50 -7.15 6.25
N VAL A 175 0.76 -7.50 6.06
CA VAL A 175 1.61 -6.91 5.02
C VAL A 175 2.09 -8.01 4.07
N ILE A 176 1.86 -7.81 2.78
CA ILE A 176 2.30 -8.74 1.73
C ILE A 176 3.17 -7.96 0.75
N ILE A 177 4.43 -8.37 0.66
CA ILE A 177 5.41 -7.74 -0.23
C ILE A 177 5.81 -8.74 -1.29
N VAL A 178 5.73 -8.36 -2.56
CA VAL A 178 6.31 -9.15 -3.63
C VAL A 178 7.62 -8.52 -4.08
N THR A 179 8.64 -9.34 -4.27
CA THR A 179 9.97 -8.88 -4.66
C THR A 179 10.70 -9.98 -5.42
N HIS A 180 11.70 -9.59 -6.22
CA HIS A 180 12.57 -10.55 -6.91
C HIS A 180 13.80 -10.88 -6.08
N ASP A 181 14.02 -10.22 -4.95
CA ASP A 181 15.25 -10.26 -4.14
C ASP A 181 14.94 -10.56 -2.68
#